data_2431298c918b73f0a16d5355c85960f1
#
_entry.id   2431298c918b73f0a16d5355c85960f1
#
_cell.length_a   1.000
_cell.length_b   1.000
_cell.length_c   1.000
_cell.angle_alpha   90.00
_cell.angle_beta   90.00
_cell.angle_gamma   90.00
#
_symmetry.space_group_name_H-M   'P 1'
#
loop_
_entity.id
_entity.type
_entity.pdbx_description
1 polymer ?
#
loop_
_entity_poly.entity_id
_entity_poly.type
_entity_poly.pdbx_seq_one_letter_code
_entity_poly.pdbx_strand_id
1 'polypeptide(L)'
;METRHILLFFVLLFTFSSCEEDPAPVDGCTDVNAVNYNSEAEDDDGSCTYQLLSELLPMHTWYVDSATAEFMGVSINLLESPLVTDELPVCSHDNLFFFSEDGAVTMDDHLVECGEDEESLIDLSGSWSVEGNVLTIVQEGQEDDPYVLEVQNQTPTSMDLIFPFNYEVNSASEVIPPKIELVAL
;
A
#
# COMPACT_ATOMS: atom_id res chain seq x y z
N MET A 1 -8.77 -47.92 85.07
CA MET A 1 -9.59 -46.92 84.36
C MET A 1 -8.68 -46.18 83.40
N GLU A 2 -8.75 -46.56 82.08
CA GLU A 2 -7.84 -46.10 81.07
C GLU A 2 -8.40 -44.89 80.36
N THR A 3 -7.66 -43.81 80.36
CA THR A 3 -7.94 -42.60 79.62
C THR A 3 -7.20 -42.67 78.27
N ARG A 4 -7.96 -42.89 77.24
CA ARG A 4 -7.50 -43.03 75.85
C ARG A 4 -7.32 -41.63 75.27
N HIS A 5 -6.05 -41.24 74.97
CA HIS A 5 -5.71 -40.02 74.24
C HIS A 5 -5.97 -40.18 72.77
N ILE A 6 -6.94 -39.46 72.25
CA ILE A 6 -7.17 -39.33 70.83
C ILE A 6 -6.24 -38.22 70.26
N LEU A 7 -5.19 -38.64 69.59
CA LEU A 7 -4.31 -37.75 68.85
C LEU A 7 -5.03 -37.35 67.50
N LEU A 8 -5.53 -36.13 67.46
CA LEU A 8 -6.04 -35.51 66.24
C LEU A 8 -4.86 -35.05 65.44
N PHE A 9 -4.52 -35.82 64.35
CA PHE A 9 -3.59 -35.41 63.32
C PHE A 9 -4.27 -34.39 62.43
N PHE A 10 -3.94 -33.10 62.63
CA PHE A 10 -4.32 -32.02 61.71
C PHE A 10 -3.37 -32.07 60.52
N VAL A 11 -3.78 -32.74 59.44
CA VAL A 11 -3.09 -32.68 58.14
C VAL A 11 -3.41 -31.34 57.53
N LEU A 12 -2.45 -30.40 57.64
CA LEU A 12 -2.49 -29.11 56.95
C LEU A 12 -2.19 -29.35 55.48
N LEU A 13 -3.23 -29.45 54.64
CA LEU A 13 -3.11 -29.44 53.22
C LEU A 13 -2.69 -28.02 52.75
N PHE A 14 -1.40 -27.80 52.59
CA PHE A 14 -0.89 -26.65 51.84
C PHE A 14 -1.22 -26.88 50.37
N THR A 15 -2.31 -26.34 49.89
CA THR A 15 -2.55 -26.13 48.45
C THR A 15 -1.61 -25.02 47.99
N PHE A 16 -0.49 -25.38 47.39
CA PHE A 16 0.30 -24.47 46.61
C PHE A 16 -0.55 -24.09 45.39
N SER A 17 -1.18 -22.90 45.47
CA SER A 17 -1.71 -22.23 44.30
C SER A 17 -0.48 -21.80 43.50
N SER A 18 -0.09 -22.62 42.53
CA SER A 18 0.85 -22.20 41.50
C SER A 18 0.12 -21.10 40.69
N CYS A 19 0.43 -19.85 40.96
CA CYS A 19 0.15 -18.79 40.01
C CYS A 19 1.09 -19.05 38.86
N GLU A 20 0.63 -19.63 37.76
CA GLU A 20 1.31 -19.51 36.47
C GLU A 20 1.22 -18.03 36.14
N GLU A 21 2.35 -17.32 36.23
CA GLU A 21 2.46 -15.99 35.63
C GLU A 21 2.25 -16.20 34.14
N ASP A 22 1.24 -15.54 33.59
CA ASP A 22 1.11 -15.45 32.12
C ASP A 22 2.43 -14.95 31.57
N PRO A 23 2.93 -15.55 30.48
CA PRO A 23 4.14 -15.05 29.84
C PRO A 23 3.97 -13.56 29.55
N ALA A 24 5.03 -12.79 29.78
CA ALA A 24 5.00 -11.37 29.43
C ALA A 24 4.67 -11.21 27.94
N PRO A 25 3.85 -10.20 27.58
CA PRO A 25 3.57 -9.94 26.18
C PRO A 25 4.86 -9.73 25.41
N VAL A 26 4.86 -10.18 24.17
CA VAL A 26 6.01 -10.00 23.28
C VAL A 26 5.90 -8.62 22.65
N ASP A 27 6.87 -7.77 22.94
CA ASP A 27 6.98 -6.44 22.30
C ASP A 27 7.62 -6.57 20.91
N GLY A 28 7.20 -5.71 19.98
CA GLY A 28 7.76 -5.66 18.61
C GLY A 28 6.86 -4.90 17.65
N CYS A 29 7.28 -4.83 16.39
CA CYS A 29 6.46 -4.19 15.36
C CYS A 29 5.23 -5.05 15.02
N THR A 30 4.03 -4.50 15.20
CA THR A 30 2.75 -5.16 14.91
C THR A 30 2.14 -4.78 13.55
N ASP A 31 2.76 -3.84 12.80
CA ASP A 31 2.30 -3.47 11.47
C ASP A 31 2.78 -4.47 10.42
N VAL A 32 1.83 -5.15 9.77
CA VAL A 32 2.10 -6.15 8.70
C VAL A 32 2.79 -5.56 7.47
N ASN A 33 2.75 -4.25 7.29
CA ASN A 33 3.39 -3.54 6.18
C ASN A 33 4.84 -3.12 6.50
N ALA A 34 5.28 -3.29 7.74
CA ALA A 34 6.64 -2.99 8.12
C ALA A 34 7.61 -4.11 7.72
N VAL A 35 8.82 -3.72 7.33
CA VAL A 35 9.90 -4.66 6.96
C VAL A 35 10.28 -5.59 8.11
N ASN A 36 10.17 -5.10 9.34
CA ASN A 36 10.48 -5.83 10.57
C ASN A 36 9.23 -6.27 11.34
N TYR A 37 8.10 -6.50 10.64
CA TYR A 37 6.90 -7.06 11.24
C TYR A 37 7.20 -8.34 12.03
N ASN A 38 6.70 -8.39 13.25
CA ASN A 38 6.79 -9.56 14.11
C ASN A 38 5.39 -10.12 14.39
N SER A 39 5.05 -11.26 13.78
CA SER A 39 3.73 -11.89 13.97
C SER A 39 3.50 -12.43 15.38
N GLU A 40 4.54 -12.50 16.24
CA GLU A 40 4.44 -12.91 17.63
C GLU A 40 4.31 -11.72 18.58
N ALA A 41 4.47 -10.48 18.07
CA ALA A 41 4.30 -9.29 18.90
C ALA A 41 2.83 -9.08 19.24
N GLU A 42 2.59 -8.88 20.55
CA GLU A 42 1.28 -8.56 21.11
C GLU A 42 1.12 -7.06 21.34
N ASP A 43 2.24 -6.37 21.65
CA ASP A 43 2.29 -4.93 21.89
C ASP A 43 3.29 -4.28 20.92
N ASP A 44 2.86 -3.16 20.27
CA ASP A 44 3.73 -2.36 19.42
C ASP A 44 4.71 -1.55 20.27
N ASP A 45 6.00 -1.80 20.08
CA ASP A 45 7.09 -1.11 20.76
C ASP A 45 7.59 0.15 20.03
N GLY A 46 6.96 0.50 18.90
CA GLY A 46 7.34 1.62 18.05
C GLY A 46 8.60 1.37 17.21
N SER A 47 9.05 0.11 17.10
CA SER A 47 10.25 -0.26 16.33
C SER A 47 9.97 -0.47 14.83
N CYS A 48 8.73 -0.29 14.36
CA CYS A 48 8.37 -0.51 12.96
C CYS A 48 9.25 0.30 12.01
N THR A 49 9.80 -0.40 11.02
CA THR A 49 10.58 0.20 9.94
C THR A 49 9.94 -0.10 8.61
N TYR A 50 9.91 0.91 7.73
CA TYR A 50 9.28 0.80 6.42
C TYR A 50 10.32 0.94 5.33
N GLN A 51 10.06 0.26 4.21
CA GLN A 51 10.92 0.38 3.03
C GLN A 51 10.78 1.78 2.43
N LEU A 52 11.89 2.36 2.02
CA LEU A 52 11.87 3.63 1.30
C LEU A 52 11.25 3.43 -0.08
N LEU A 53 10.41 4.38 -0.51
CA LEU A 53 9.78 4.33 -1.82
C LEU A 53 10.82 4.24 -2.95
N SER A 54 11.96 4.95 -2.81
CA SER A 54 13.06 4.91 -3.77
C SER A 54 13.76 3.54 -3.88
N GLU A 55 13.65 2.70 -2.85
CA GLU A 55 14.17 1.34 -2.87
C GLU A 55 13.11 0.35 -3.36
N LEU A 56 11.83 0.61 -3.04
CA LEU A 56 10.72 -0.27 -3.38
C LEU A 56 10.40 -0.25 -4.87
N LEU A 57 10.38 0.93 -5.50
CA LEU A 57 10.00 1.08 -6.90
C LEU A 57 10.84 0.20 -7.85
N PRO A 58 12.18 0.16 -7.76
CA PRO A 58 12.98 -0.65 -8.67
C PRO A 58 13.01 -2.15 -8.34
N MET A 59 12.41 -2.58 -7.22
CA MET A 59 12.39 -3.99 -6.83
C MET A 59 11.36 -4.83 -7.59
N HIS A 60 10.33 -4.19 -8.13
CA HIS A 60 9.18 -4.86 -8.72
C HIS A 60 8.84 -4.33 -10.10
N THR A 61 8.14 -5.14 -10.87
CA THR A 61 7.33 -4.69 -11.99
C THR A 61 5.96 -4.28 -11.44
N TRP A 62 5.48 -3.10 -11.81
CA TRP A 62 4.24 -2.56 -11.30
C TRP A 62 3.17 -2.56 -12.39
N TYR A 63 1.92 -2.82 -12.02
CA TYR A 63 0.78 -2.68 -12.91
C TYR A 63 -0.35 -1.90 -12.24
N VAL A 64 -1.25 -1.35 -13.04
CA VAL A 64 -2.43 -0.64 -12.54
C VAL A 64 -3.50 -1.66 -12.18
N ASP A 65 -3.78 -1.82 -10.89
CA ASP A 65 -4.87 -2.68 -10.41
C ASP A 65 -6.21 -1.96 -10.48
N SER A 66 -6.21 -0.69 -10.06
CA SER A 66 -7.42 0.13 -10.11
C SER A 66 -7.08 1.61 -10.36
N ALA A 67 -8.01 2.30 -11.03
CA ALA A 67 -8.01 3.75 -11.13
C ALA A 67 -9.37 4.26 -10.66
N THR A 68 -9.39 5.06 -9.61
CA THR A 68 -10.64 5.52 -8.98
C THR A 68 -10.65 7.03 -8.80
N ALA A 69 -11.85 7.62 -8.83
CA ALA A 69 -12.09 8.99 -8.40
C ALA A 69 -13.33 9.03 -7.51
N GLU A 70 -13.35 9.95 -6.55
CA GLU A 70 -14.53 10.13 -5.70
C GLU A 70 -15.41 11.27 -6.25
N PHE A 71 -16.65 10.96 -6.55
CA PHE A 71 -17.64 11.97 -6.99
C PHE A 71 -18.84 11.94 -6.06
N MET A 72 -19.13 13.07 -5.41
CA MET A 72 -20.24 13.23 -4.45
C MET A 72 -20.27 12.14 -3.35
N GLY A 73 -19.10 11.68 -2.89
CA GLY A 73 -18.95 10.63 -1.89
C GLY A 73 -19.18 9.21 -2.42
N VAL A 74 -19.18 9.05 -3.74
CA VAL A 74 -19.22 7.74 -4.41
C VAL A 74 -17.89 7.52 -5.14
N SER A 75 -17.22 6.41 -4.84
CA SER A 75 -16.02 6.00 -5.59
C SER A 75 -16.43 5.45 -6.94
N ILE A 76 -15.84 6.00 -8.00
CA ILE A 76 -16.07 5.60 -9.39
C ILE A 76 -14.80 4.92 -9.87
N ASN A 77 -14.92 3.69 -10.39
CA ASN A 77 -13.83 3.04 -11.11
C ASN A 77 -13.71 3.67 -12.50
N LEU A 78 -12.59 4.35 -12.75
CA LEU A 78 -12.35 5.05 -14.01
C LEU A 78 -12.07 4.08 -15.17
N LEU A 79 -11.50 2.90 -14.88
CA LEU A 79 -11.20 1.89 -15.89
C LEU A 79 -12.46 1.19 -16.46
N GLU A 80 -13.55 1.17 -15.68
CA GLU A 80 -14.79 0.46 -16.06
C GLU A 80 -15.98 1.40 -16.26
N SER A 81 -15.84 2.68 -15.93
CA SER A 81 -16.96 3.62 -15.95
C SER A 81 -17.34 4.05 -17.36
N PRO A 82 -18.60 3.82 -17.81
CA PRO A 82 -19.05 4.31 -19.10
C PRO A 82 -19.08 5.84 -19.22
N LEU A 83 -18.85 6.56 -18.13
CA LEU A 83 -18.75 8.02 -18.12
C LEU A 83 -17.39 8.54 -18.63
N VAL A 84 -16.39 7.68 -18.63
CA VAL A 84 -14.98 8.01 -18.99
C VAL A 84 -14.36 7.02 -19.97
N THR A 85 -15.04 5.92 -20.34
CA THR A 85 -14.50 4.90 -21.25
C THR A 85 -14.25 5.39 -22.66
N ASP A 86 -14.86 6.51 -23.09
CA ASP A 86 -14.54 7.13 -24.38
C ASP A 86 -13.19 7.89 -24.34
N GLU A 87 -12.63 8.10 -23.15
CA GLU A 87 -11.39 8.85 -22.91
C GLU A 87 -10.25 7.99 -22.34
N LEU A 88 -10.58 6.81 -21.78
CA LEU A 88 -9.57 5.85 -21.28
C LEU A 88 -9.55 4.62 -22.19
N PRO A 89 -8.62 4.52 -23.14
CA PRO A 89 -8.53 3.36 -24.01
C PRO A 89 -8.21 2.10 -23.18
N VAL A 90 -8.80 0.99 -23.58
CA VAL A 90 -8.64 -0.33 -22.91
C VAL A 90 -7.17 -0.73 -22.80
N CYS A 91 -6.34 -0.28 -23.75
CA CYS A 91 -4.90 -0.53 -23.74
C CYS A 91 -4.14 0.11 -22.57
N SER A 92 -4.76 1.02 -21.83
CA SER A 92 -4.12 1.62 -20.64
C SER A 92 -4.33 0.79 -19.36
N HIS A 93 -5.12 -0.29 -19.43
CA HIS A 93 -5.55 -1.03 -18.25
C HIS A 93 -4.57 -2.12 -17.81
N ASP A 94 -3.69 -2.57 -18.70
CA ASP A 94 -2.73 -3.65 -18.42
C ASP A 94 -1.27 -3.22 -18.57
N ASN A 95 -1.02 -1.91 -18.53
CA ASN A 95 0.31 -1.36 -18.62
C ASN A 95 1.19 -1.82 -17.46
N LEU A 96 2.42 -2.21 -17.82
CA LEU A 96 3.46 -2.56 -16.86
C LEU A 96 4.49 -1.42 -16.76
N PHE A 97 4.86 -1.07 -15.54
CA PHE A 97 5.84 -0.04 -15.25
C PHE A 97 7.09 -0.64 -14.61
N PHE A 98 8.24 -0.24 -15.17
CA PHE A 98 9.55 -0.69 -14.72
C PHE A 98 10.35 0.53 -14.29
N PHE A 99 10.59 0.63 -12.99
CA PHE A 99 11.45 1.66 -12.40
C PHE A 99 12.86 1.08 -12.26
N SER A 100 13.86 1.78 -12.80
CA SER A 100 15.25 1.35 -12.69
C SER A 100 16.02 2.19 -11.67
N GLU A 101 17.05 1.59 -11.06
CA GLU A 101 17.89 2.26 -10.04
C GLU A 101 18.64 3.48 -10.58
N ASP A 102 18.82 3.61 -11.89
CA ASP A 102 19.45 4.75 -12.55
C ASP A 102 18.48 5.94 -12.76
N GLY A 103 17.24 5.81 -12.30
CA GLY A 103 16.25 6.87 -12.35
C GLY A 103 15.41 6.90 -13.64
N ALA A 104 15.45 5.85 -14.47
CA ALA A 104 14.54 5.74 -15.60
C ALA A 104 13.28 4.96 -15.22
N VAL A 105 12.13 5.34 -15.78
CA VAL A 105 10.91 4.55 -15.76
C VAL A 105 10.47 4.30 -17.18
N THR A 106 10.11 3.04 -17.47
CA THR A 106 9.61 2.61 -18.78
C THR A 106 8.28 1.91 -18.63
N MET A 107 7.46 2.00 -19.66
CA MET A 107 6.16 1.35 -19.73
C MET A 107 6.18 0.30 -20.84
N ASP A 108 5.45 -0.79 -20.63
CA ASP A 108 5.13 -1.81 -21.62
C ASP A 108 3.61 -1.96 -21.68
N ASP A 109 3.01 -1.83 -22.84
CA ASP A 109 1.55 -1.97 -23.08
C ASP A 109 1.04 -3.40 -22.85
N HIS A 110 1.94 -4.33 -22.60
CA HIS A 110 1.73 -5.72 -22.25
C HIS A 110 0.83 -6.51 -23.22
N LEU A 111 -0.47 -6.72 -22.93
CA LEU A 111 -1.35 -7.60 -23.72
C LEU A 111 -2.18 -6.86 -24.75
N VAL A 112 -2.53 -5.63 -24.49
CA VAL A 112 -3.39 -4.80 -25.34
C VAL A 112 -2.63 -3.58 -25.80
N GLU A 113 -2.01 -3.67 -26.99
CA GLU A 113 -1.31 -2.54 -27.58
C GLU A 113 -2.30 -1.41 -27.93
N CYS A 114 -1.94 -0.17 -27.63
CA CYS A 114 -2.68 0.99 -28.07
C CYS A 114 -2.60 1.11 -29.59
N GLY A 115 -3.72 1.48 -30.23
CA GLY A 115 -3.77 1.73 -31.68
C GLY A 115 -2.91 2.94 -32.06
N GLU A 116 -2.62 3.10 -33.39
CA GLU A 116 -1.78 4.20 -33.89
C GLU A 116 -2.35 5.61 -33.59
N ASP A 117 -3.65 5.70 -33.29
CA ASP A 117 -4.36 6.93 -32.94
C ASP A 117 -4.80 7.00 -31.47
N GLU A 118 -4.42 6.00 -30.65
CA GLU A 118 -4.75 5.91 -29.23
C GLU A 118 -3.47 6.12 -28.43
N GLU A 119 -3.48 7.12 -27.56
CA GLU A 119 -2.40 7.35 -26.59
C GLU A 119 -2.81 6.75 -25.25
N SER A 120 -1.90 6.03 -24.60
CA SER A 120 -2.12 5.60 -23.23
C SER A 120 -2.23 6.84 -22.32
N LEU A 121 -3.35 6.96 -21.62
CA LEU A 121 -3.53 8.08 -20.68
C LEU A 121 -2.67 7.94 -19.42
N ILE A 122 -2.11 6.76 -19.18
CA ILE A 122 -1.24 6.48 -18.03
C ILE A 122 0.12 6.09 -18.60
N ASP A 123 0.74 6.99 -19.35
CA ASP A 123 2.15 6.84 -19.73
C ASP A 123 3.02 7.53 -18.68
N LEU A 124 3.73 6.73 -17.91
CA LEU A 124 4.70 7.19 -16.94
C LEU A 124 6.15 7.03 -17.42
N SER A 125 6.36 6.82 -18.73
CA SER A 125 7.71 6.67 -19.27
C SER A 125 8.52 7.95 -19.15
N GLY A 126 9.77 7.84 -18.71
CA GLY A 126 10.64 9.00 -18.55
C GLY A 126 11.72 8.80 -17.49
N SER A 127 12.03 9.86 -16.76
CA SER A 127 12.89 9.79 -15.57
C SER A 127 12.08 9.99 -14.30
N TRP A 128 12.48 9.33 -13.24
CA TRP A 128 11.81 9.43 -11.95
C TRP A 128 12.75 9.83 -10.82
N SER A 129 12.17 10.45 -9.80
CA SER A 129 12.82 10.75 -8.53
C SER A 129 11.82 10.74 -7.39
N VAL A 130 12.31 10.53 -6.17
CA VAL A 130 11.48 10.47 -4.94
C VAL A 130 12.03 11.43 -3.91
N GLU A 131 11.15 12.22 -3.31
CA GLU A 131 11.42 13.00 -2.10
C GLU A 131 10.34 12.73 -1.04
N GLY A 132 10.69 11.97 -0.01
CA GLY A 132 9.73 11.48 0.98
C GLY A 132 8.71 10.54 0.36
N ASN A 133 7.43 10.93 0.37
CA ASN A 133 6.33 10.21 -0.26
C ASN A 133 5.86 10.84 -1.59
N VAL A 134 6.68 11.72 -2.18
CA VAL A 134 6.39 12.34 -3.46
C VAL A 134 7.23 11.69 -4.55
N LEU A 135 6.55 11.09 -5.53
CA LEU A 135 7.14 10.56 -6.76
C LEU A 135 7.01 11.63 -7.85
N THR A 136 8.13 12.03 -8.41
CA THR A 136 8.17 12.94 -9.56
C THR A 136 8.59 12.16 -10.79
N ILE A 137 7.81 12.28 -11.88
CA ILE A 137 8.11 11.68 -13.18
C ILE A 137 8.20 12.79 -14.22
N VAL A 138 9.29 12.80 -14.97
CA VAL A 138 9.55 13.75 -16.03
C VAL A 138 9.60 12.98 -17.36
N GLN A 139 8.60 13.18 -18.19
CA GLN A 139 8.57 12.58 -19.53
C GLN A 139 9.55 13.28 -20.48
N GLU A 140 10.06 12.54 -21.45
CA GLU A 140 10.95 13.09 -22.45
C GLU A 140 10.26 14.19 -23.28
N GLY A 141 10.83 15.39 -23.28
CA GLY A 141 10.27 16.56 -23.95
C GLY A 141 9.22 17.33 -23.16
N GLN A 142 8.94 16.93 -21.91
CA GLN A 142 8.00 17.59 -20.99
C GLN A 142 8.67 17.99 -19.67
N GLU A 143 9.91 18.45 -19.73
CA GLU A 143 10.70 18.80 -18.53
C GLU A 143 10.11 19.95 -17.73
N ASP A 144 9.30 20.80 -18.36
CA ASP A 144 8.64 21.95 -17.73
C ASP A 144 7.28 21.58 -17.06
N ASP A 145 6.77 20.37 -17.28
CA ASP A 145 5.47 19.90 -16.75
C ASP A 145 5.55 18.47 -16.20
N PRO A 146 6.30 18.24 -15.13
CA PRO A 146 6.45 16.91 -14.54
C PRO A 146 5.17 16.44 -13.85
N TYR A 147 4.94 15.14 -13.84
CA TYR A 147 3.98 14.54 -12.94
C TYR A 147 4.55 14.54 -11.51
N VAL A 148 3.84 15.15 -10.59
CA VAL A 148 4.19 15.18 -9.17
C VAL A 148 3.10 14.43 -8.41
N LEU A 149 3.38 13.19 -8.04
CA LEU A 149 2.41 12.24 -7.51
C LEU A 149 2.63 12.06 -6.02
N GLU A 150 1.59 12.20 -5.22
CA GLU A 150 1.67 11.83 -3.81
C GLU A 150 1.44 10.32 -3.68
N VAL A 151 2.35 9.63 -3.01
CA VAL A 151 2.24 8.20 -2.72
C VAL A 151 1.60 8.01 -1.35
N GLN A 152 0.51 7.26 -1.30
CA GLN A 152 -0.22 6.92 -0.08
C GLN A 152 -0.37 5.40 0.05
N ASN A 153 -0.74 4.93 1.23
CA ASN A 153 -1.03 3.52 1.51
C ASN A 153 0.05 2.54 1.01
N GLN A 154 1.32 2.96 1.04
CA GLN A 154 2.43 2.13 0.61
C GLN A 154 2.54 0.86 1.46
N THR A 155 2.64 -0.26 0.78
CA THR A 155 2.96 -1.58 1.33
C THR A 155 4.17 -2.14 0.58
N PRO A 156 4.74 -3.30 0.95
CA PRO A 156 5.81 -3.93 0.18
C PRO A 156 5.43 -4.29 -1.27
N THR A 157 4.14 -4.39 -1.59
CA THR A 157 3.65 -4.87 -2.90
C THR A 157 2.55 -4.02 -3.50
N SER A 158 2.17 -2.91 -2.90
CA SER A 158 1.15 -2.01 -3.45
C SER A 158 1.35 -0.57 -2.98
N MET A 159 0.83 0.37 -3.74
CA MET A 159 0.77 1.77 -3.39
C MET A 159 -0.33 2.50 -4.15
N ASP A 160 -0.84 3.57 -3.54
CA ASP A 160 -1.75 4.50 -4.19
C ASP A 160 -0.96 5.70 -4.73
N LEU A 161 -1.11 6.03 -6.00
CA LEU A 161 -0.63 7.26 -6.63
C LEU A 161 -1.79 8.25 -6.73
N ILE A 162 -1.64 9.40 -6.10
CA ILE A 162 -2.62 10.49 -6.18
C ILE A 162 -2.12 11.50 -7.21
N PHE A 163 -2.87 11.68 -8.28
CA PHE A 163 -2.54 12.62 -9.33
C PHE A 163 -2.95 14.05 -8.93
N PRO A 164 -2.13 15.07 -9.26
CA PRO A 164 -2.40 16.44 -8.87
C PRO A 164 -3.47 17.13 -9.74
N PHE A 165 -3.85 16.52 -10.86
CA PHE A 165 -4.84 17.10 -11.76
C PHE A 165 -6.26 16.63 -11.38
N ASN A 166 -7.19 17.46 -11.76
CA ASN A 166 -8.58 17.33 -11.41
C ASN A 166 -9.35 16.89 -12.65
N TYR A 167 -10.07 15.80 -12.56
CA TYR A 167 -10.93 15.33 -13.64
C TYR A 167 -12.25 16.11 -13.62
N GLU A 168 -12.62 16.78 -14.72
CA GLU A 168 -13.92 17.45 -14.86
C GLU A 168 -14.96 16.44 -15.36
N VAL A 169 -15.81 15.95 -14.49
CA VAL A 169 -16.97 15.14 -14.89
C VAL A 169 -18.13 16.05 -15.25
N ASN A 170 -18.46 16.14 -16.55
CA ASN A 170 -19.64 16.85 -17.09
C ASN A 170 -19.84 18.29 -16.60
N SER A 171 -18.81 19.12 -16.65
CA SER A 171 -18.88 20.56 -16.30
C SER A 171 -19.36 20.84 -14.86
N ALA A 172 -19.38 19.88 -13.99
CA ALA A 172 -19.59 20.08 -12.57
C ALA A 172 -18.25 20.46 -11.94
N SER A 173 -18.20 21.62 -11.27
CA SER A 173 -16.99 22.22 -10.70
C SER A 173 -16.43 21.47 -9.49
N GLU A 174 -16.62 20.20 -9.38
CA GLU A 174 -16.07 19.38 -8.31
C GLU A 174 -14.82 18.66 -8.83
N VAL A 175 -13.72 19.08 -8.27
CA VAL A 175 -12.38 18.75 -8.65
C VAL A 175 -11.93 17.59 -7.79
N ILE A 176 -11.75 16.41 -8.38
CA ILE A 176 -11.34 15.22 -7.64
C ILE A 176 -10.05 14.67 -8.27
N PRO A 177 -8.96 14.57 -7.48
CA PRO A 177 -7.75 13.95 -7.97
C PRO A 177 -8.00 12.45 -8.19
N PRO A 178 -7.69 11.91 -9.37
CA PRO A 178 -7.73 10.47 -9.58
C PRO A 178 -6.66 9.78 -8.73
N LYS A 179 -7.03 8.62 -8.24
CA LYS A 179 -6.15 7.72 -7.50
C LYS A 179 -5.92 6.48 -8.35
N ILE A 180 -4.68 6.12 -8.55
CA ILE A 180 -4.27 4.88 -9.20
C ILE A 180 -3.60 3.98 -8.17
N GLU A 181 -4.07 2.75 -8.07
CA GLU A 181 -3.41 1.72 -7.28
C GLU A 181 -2.44 0.94 -8.15
N LEU A 182 -1.16 1.00 -7.80
CA LEU A 182 -0.13 0.14 -8.36
C LEU A 182 0.07 -1.08 -7.48
N VAL A 183 0.15 -2.24 -8.11
CA VAL A 183 0.43 -3.52 -7.45
C VAL A 183 1.64 -4.17 -8.11
N ALA A 184 2.47 -4.81 -7.30
CA ALA A 184 3.66 -5.54 -7.75
C ALA A 184 3.27 -6.92 -8.32
N LEU A 185 3.91 -7.29 -9.45
CA LEU A 185 3.84 -8.62 -10.03
C LEU A 185 4.80 -9.59 -9.34
#